data_8f8dd4f3ea9e518f218070820441dd27
#
_entry.id   8f8dd4f3ea9e518f218070820441dd27
#
_cell.length_a   1.000
_cell.length_b   1.000
_cell.length_c   1.000
_cell.angle_alpha   90.00
_cell.angle_beta   90.00
_cell.angle_gamma   90.00
#
_symmetry.space_group_name_H-M   'P 1'
#
loop_
_entity.id
_entity.type
_entity.pdbx_description
1 polymer ?
#
loop_
_entity_poly.entity_id
_entity_poly.type
_entity_poly.pdbx_seq_one_letter_code
_entity_poly.pdbx_strand_id
1 'polypeptide(L)'
;YVIGFFAAIQAGNIAVPLFAPELPGHTERLDAVLSDATPSVILTTDSAAESVNAFLRKLPRGRRPRVIAIDAVPDSVGATFVPAELDSEDLAYLQYTSGSTRTPAGVEITHRAACTNVLQMILAGGLDTNIRSVSWLPLYHDMGLIMILFPPLCGGHITLMSPLAFVRRPRRWVKQLATESAFGRVFAAAPNFAFELAAQRGRPPAGETWDLSNVAGLLNGSEPVTISAIEKFTEAFAPYGFPATAIKPSYGMAEATLSVATIATDARPSVIYLDRDQLAEDRAVPVSPDAPMAVPHVSCGQVISSQWLTIVDPRTGNELPEGEIGEIWLHGDNIGRGYWGRTKETQDTFGNTLKSRLTQRSHATGTAAEARWLRTGDLGVYLNDNLYVTGRIKDLIIIDGRNHYPQDIEATASQASPAV
;
A
#
# COMPACT_ATOMS: atom_id res chain seq x y z
N TYR A 1 -3.81 13.46 -14.66
CA TYR A 1 -3.24 13.18 -13.33
C TYR A 1 -1.74 12.91 -13.41
N VAL A 2 -1.30 11.89 -14.17
CA VAL A 2 0.12 11.50 -14.30
C VAL A 2 0.98 12.68 -14.74
N ILE A 3 0.59 13.38 -15.82
CA ILE A 3 1.30 14.56 -16.32
C ILE A 3 1.42 15.64 -15.22
N GLY A 4 0.33 15.97 -14.53
CA GLY A 4 0.34 16.98 -13.47
C GLY A 4 1.24 16.61 -12.28
N PHE A 5 1.27 15.31 -11.91
CA PHE A 5 2.14 14.81 -10.85
C PHE A 5 3.62 14.99 -11.18
N PHE A 6 4.06 14.51 -12.34
CA PHE A 6 5.45 14.64 -12.76
C PHE A 6 5.84 16.08 -13.10
N ALA A 7 4.92 16.89 -13.64
CA ALA A 7 5.17 18.30 -13.87
C ALA A 7 5.42 19.08 -12.58
N ALA A 8 4.67 18.79 -11.51
CA ALA A 8 4.90 19.40 -10.20
C ALA A 8 6.31 19.06 -9.69
N ILE A 9 6.71 17.79 -9.75
CA ILE A 9 8.02 17.32 -9.31
C ILE A 9 9.14 17.99 -10.15
N GLN A 10 9.06 17.97 -11.47
CA GLN A 10 10.08 18.56 -12.35
C GLN A 10 10.22 20.06 -12.17
N ALA A 11 9.17 20.74 -11.74
CA ALA A 11 9.17 22.16 -11.41
C ALA A 11 9.69 22.46 -9.98
N GLY A 12 10.20 21.47 -9.24
CA GLY A 12 10.70 21.62 -7.88
C GLY A 12 9.62 21.85 -6.84
N ASN A 13 8.37 21.43 -7.11
CA ASN A 13 7.28 21.54 -6.18
C ASN A 13 6.97 20.19 -5.52
N ILE A 14 6.44 20.24 -4.29
CA ILE A 14 5.95 19.06 -3.58
C ILE A 14 4.58 18.72 -4.16
N ALA A 15 4.45 17.55 -4.79
CA ALA A 15 3.16 17.10 -5.30
C ALA A 15 2.27 16.61 -4.15
N VAL A 16 0.97 16.92 -4.20
CA VAL A 16 -0.03 16.44 -3.24
C VAL A 16 -1.12 15.70 -4.00
N PRO A 17 -1.02 14.37 -4.10
CA PRO A 17 -2.00 13.53 -4.77
C PRO A 17 -3.38 13.61 -4.07
N LEU A 18 -4.40 14.09 -4.80
CA LEU A 18 -5.74 14.27 -4.26
C LEU A 18 -6.82 13.69 -5.19
N PHE A 19 -7.97 13.42 -4.62
CA PHE A 19 -9.16 13.01 -5.35
C PHE A 19 -10.01 14.22 -5.78
N ALA A 20 -10.89 13.99 -6.76
CA ALA A 20 -11.78 15.04 -7.25
C ALA A 20 -12.87 15.41 -6.22
N PRO A 21 -13.29 16.69 -6.14
CA PRO A 21 -14.27 17.15 -5.15
C PRO A 21 -15.68 16.54 -5.35
N GLU A 22 -15.98 15.98 -6.52
CA GLU A 22 -17.25 15.32 -6.83
C GLU A 22 -17.39 13.91 -6.24
N LEU A 23 -16.32 13.33 -5.66
CA LEU A 23 -16.40 12.01 -5.03
C LEU A 23 -17.29 12.08 -3.78
N PRO A 24 -18.42 11.33 -3.75
CA PRO A 24 -19.35 11.35 -2.61
C PRO A 24 -18.65 10.94 -1.31
N GLY A 25 -18.96 11.63 -0.21
CA GLY A 25 -18.43 11.32 1.13
C GLY A 25 -16.98 11.76 1.39
N HIS A 26 -16.32 12.43 0.44
CA HIS A 26 -14.92 12.84 0.58
C HIS A 26 -14.69 14.35 0.79
N THR A 27 -15.75 15.15 0.82
CA THR A 27 -15.64 16.63 0.92
C THR A 27 -14.91 17.10 2.18
N GLU A 28 -15.24 16.53 3.35
CA GLU A 28 -14.60 16.90 4.63
C GLU A 28 -13.13 16.51 4.65
N ARG A 29 -12.81 15.35 4.10
CA ARG A 29 -11.42 14.88 3.98
C ARG A 29 -10.61 15.77 3.05
N LEU A 30 -11.18 16.20 1.93
CA LEU A 30 -10.52 17.12 0.99
C LEU A 30 -10.25 18.48 1.66
N ASP A 31 -11.23 19.01 2.41
CA ASP A 31 -11.07 20.24 3.16
C ASP A 31 -9.97 20.14 4.23
N ALA A 32 -9.93 19.04 4.96
CA ALA A 32 -8.90 18.77 5.95
C ALA A 32 -7.50 18.72 5.32
N VAL A 33 -7.34 18.03 4.17
CA VAL A 33 -6.06 17.95 3.46
C VAL A 33 -5.64 19.30 2.91
N LEU A 34 -6.54 20.07 2.31
CA LEU A 34 -6.20 21.41 1.80
C LEU A 34 -5.84 22.38 2.91
N SER A 35 -6.46 22.24 4.09
CA SER A 35 -6.13 23.06 5.26
C SER A 35 -4.77 22.69 5.86
N ASP A 36 -4.37 21.43 5.81
CA ASP A 36 -3.09 20.92 6.32
C ASP A 36 -1.94 21.21 5.33
N ALA A 37 -2.10 20.83 4.06
CA ALA A 37 -1.09 21.02 3.03
C ALA A 37 -0.90 22.49 2.59
N THR A 38 -1.92 23.32 2.75
CA THR A 38 -1.93 24.73 2.30
C THR A 38 -1.30 24.95 0.92
N PRO A 39 -1.81 24.28 -0.14
CA PRO A 39 -1.20 24.33 -1.45
C PRO A 39 -1.30 25.73 -2.05
N SER A 40 -0.26 26.16 -2.77
CA SER A 40 -0.26 27.43 -3.53
C SER A 40 -0.95 27.28 -4.89
N VAL A 41 -0.92 26.08 -5.46
CA VAL A 41 -1.46 25.77 -6.81
C VAL A 41 -2.25 24.47 -6.77
N ILE A 42 -3.36 24.41 -7.48
CA ILE A 42 -4.07 23.18 -7.81
C ILE A 42 -4.00 22.95 -9.32
N LEU A 43 -3.50 21.79 -9.71
CA LEU A 43 -3.52 21.32 -11.09
C LEU A 43 -4.78 20.48 -11.32
N THR A 44 -5.55 20.81 -12.35
CA THR A 44 -6.79 20.12 -12.71
C THR A 44 -6.93 20.05 -14.24
N THR A 45 -8.08 19.59 -14.72
CA THR A 45 -8.45 19.66 -16.15
C THR A 45 -9.47 20.77 -16.35
N ASP A 46 -9.60 21.25 -17.59
CA ASP A 46 -10.60 22.28 -17.94
C ASP A 46 -12.02 21.82 -17.59
N SER A 47 -12.33 20.57 -17.87
CA SER A 47 -13.63 19.97 -17.53
C SER A 47 -13.96 19.90 -16.04
N ALA A 48 -12.94 19.84 -15.16
CA ALA A 48 -13.11 19.79 -13.72
C ALA A 48 -12.86 21.15 -13.03
N ALA A 49 -12.37 22.16 -13.75
CA ALA A 49 -11.97 23.44 -13.17
C ALA A 49 -13.15 24.18 -12.49
N GLU A 50 -14.36 24.07 -13.02
CA GLU A 50 -15.51 24.73 -12.41
C GLU A 50 -15.88 24.12 -11.06
N SER A 51 -15.91 22.79 -10.93
CA SER A 51 -16.22 22.10 -9.67
C SER A 51 -15.12 22.34 -8.61
N VAL A 52 -13.83 22.33 -9.03
CA VAL A 52 -12.72 22.70 -8.17
C VAL A 52 -12.85 24.13 -7.67
N ASN A 53 -13.12 25.10 -8.55
CA ASN A 53 -13.33 26.49 -8.18
C ASN A 53 -14.56 26.67 -7.28
N ALA A 54 -15.64 25.94 -7.52
CA ALA A 54 -16.84 25.97 -6.68
C ALA A 54 -16.54 25.48 -5.25
N PHE A 55 -15.75 24.41 -5.14
CA PHE A 55 -15.27 23.91 -3.85
C PHE A 55 -14.40 24.96 -3.14
N LEU A 56 -13.41 25.54 -3.83
CA LEU A 56 -12.48 26.52 -3.27
C LEU A 56 -13.16 27.85 -2.85
N ARG A 57 -14.31 28.21 -3.44
CA ARG A 57 -15.07 29.38 -3.01
C ARG A 57 -15.50 29.34 -1.53
N LYS A 58 -15.58 28.15 -0.94
CA LYS A 58 -15.86 27.93 0.48
C LYS A 58 -14.70 28.38 1.38
N LEU A 59 -13.47 28.39 0.86
CA LEU A 59 -12.29 28.83 1.61
C LEU A 59 -12.20 30.36 1.67
N PRO A 60 -11.59 30.93 2.73
CA PRO A 60 -11.28 32.35 2.81
C PRO A 60 -10.44 32.82 1.62
N ARG A 61 -10.71 34.02 1.08
CA ARG A 61 -10.03 34.53 -0.13
C ARG A 61 -8.51 34.45 -0.06
N GLY A 62 -7.90 34.75 1.09
CA GLY A 62 -6.44 34.71 1.29
C GLY A 62 -5.83 33.30 1.38
N ARG A 63 -6.66 32.24 1.41
CA ARG A 63 -6.22 30.84 1.47
C ARG A 63 -6.55 30.04 0.21
N ARG A 64 -7.07 30.73 -0.84
CA ARG A 64 -7.44 30.03 -2.09
C ARG A 64 -6.20 29.83 -2.96
N PRO A 65 -5.83 28.57 -3.27
CA PRO A 65 -4.77 28.28 -4.23
C PRO A 65 -5.16 28.76 -5.63
N ARG A 66 -4.15 29.02 -6.46
CA ARG A 66 -4.35 29.25 -7.89
C ARG A 66 -4.75 27.92 -8.57
N VAL A 67 -5.77 27.96 -9.40
CA VAL A 67 -6.19 26.78 -10.21
C VAL A 67 -5.61 26.89 -11.61
N ILE A 68 -4.99 25.81 -12.11
CA ILE A 68 -4.45 25.70 -13.45
C ILE A 68 -5.04 24.46 -14.10
N ALA A 69 -5.77 24.65 -15.22
CA ALA A 69 -6.22 23.57 -16.09
C ALA A 69 -5.04 23.19 -17.01
N ILE A 70 -4.43 22.01 -16.74
CA ILE A 70 -3.19 21.62 -17.43
C ILE A 70 -3.39 21.28 -18.91
N ASP A 71 -4.59 20.84 -19.29
CA ASP A 71 -5.00 20.54 -20.67
C ASP A 71 -5.36 21.80 -21.48
N ALA A 72 -5.46 22.97 -20.83
CA ALA A 72 -5.63 24.26 -21.46
C ALA A 72 -4.30 25.04 -21.59
N VAL A 73 -3.16 24.50 -21.07
CA VAL A 73 -1.85 25.13 -21.19
C VAL A 73 -1.31 24.89 -22.61
N PRO A 74 -0.93 25.96 -23.37
CA PRO A 74 -0.38 25.79 -24.70
C PRO A 74 0.98 25.07 -24.70
N ASP A 75 1.19 24.15 -25.61
CA ASP A 75 2.46 23.41 -25.78
C ASP A 75 3.67 24.32 -25.94
N SER A 76 3.48 25.51 -26.52
CA SER A 76 4.55 26.51 -26.71
C SER A 76 5.20 26.95 -25.40
N VAL A 77 4.51 26.87 -24.27
CA VAL A 77 5.07 27.21 -22.95
C VAL A 77 6.18 26.23 -22.56
N GLY A 78 6.13 24.98 -23.04
CA GLY A 78 7.18 23.99 -22.80
C GLY A 78 8.55 24.37 -23.38
N ALA A 79 8.60 25.20 -24.43
CA ALA A 79 9.85 25.63 -25.05
C ALA A 79 10.74 26.48 -24.11
N THR A 80 10.17 27.09 -23.08
CA THR A 80 10.89 27.92 -22.09
C THR A 80 11.04 27.23 -20.73
N PHE A 81 10.57 25.99 -20.60
CA PHE A 81 10.66 25.25 -19.37
C PHE A 81 12.10 24.80 -19.08
N VAL A 82 12.56 25.06 -17.86
CA VAL A 82 13.82 24.56 -17.33
C VAL A 82 13.51 23.74 -16.09
N PRO A 83 13.86 22.45 -16.07
CA PRO A 83 13.67 21.62 -14.87
C PRO A 83 14.40 22.21 -13.66
N ALA A 84 13.83 22.09 -12.49
CA ALA A 84 14.50 22.44 -11.25
C ALA A 84 15.65 21.47 -10.97
N GLU A 85 16.73 21.98 -10.37
CA GLU A 85 17.75 21.14 -9.76
C GLU A 85 17.20 20.57 -8.47
N LEU A 86 17.19 19.23 -8.33
CA LEU A 86 16.62 18.51 -7.21
C LEU A 86 17.68 17.65 -6.52
N ASP A 87 17.64 17.67 -5.19
CA ASP A 87 18.41 16.74 -4.37
C ASP A 87 17.57 15.49 -4.02
N SER A 88 18.24 14.39 -3.74
CA SER A 88 17.58 13.15 -3.33
C SER A 88 16.78 13.28 -2.03
N GLU A 89 17.18 14.22 -1.16
CA GLU A 89 16.52 14.52 0.10
C GLU A 89 15.39 15.55 -0.03
N ASP A 90 15.21 16.16 -1.19
CA ASP A 90 14.05 17.03 -1.43
C ASP A 90 12.75 16.22 -1.39
N LEU A 91 11.67 16.87 -0.97
CA LEU A 91 10.35 16.26 -0.97
C LEU A 91 9.82 16.12 -2.39
N ALA A 92 9.49 14.90 -2.78
CA ALA A 92 8.82 14.61 -4.03
C ALA A 92 7.30 14.84 -3.91
N TYR A 93 6.70 14.31 -2.83
CA TYR A 93 5.25 14.43 -2.62
C TYR A 93 4.85 14.23 -1.16
N LEU A 94 3.62 14.64 -0.83
CA LEU A 94 2.96 14.30 0.43
C LEU A 94 1.92 13.20 0.16
N GLN A 95 2.11 12.04 0.81
CA GLN A 95 1.11 10.97 0.77
C GLN A 95 0.19 11.08 1.98
N TYR A 96 -1.07 11.46 1.74
CA TYR A 96 -2.05 11.53 2.82
C TYR A 96 -2.60 10.15 3.17
N THR A 97 -2.44 9.78 4.45
CA THR A 97 -2.90 8.50 4.97
C THR A 97 -4.43 8.43 5.03
N SER A 98 -4.98 7.22 4.85
CA SER A 98 -6.42 6.97 4.87
C SER A 98 -7.03 6.85 6.26
N GLY A 99 -6.28 7.17 7.32
CA GLY A 99 -6.63 6.94 8.72
C GLY A 99 -8.11 7.21 9.05
N SER A 100 -8.83 6.17 9.44
CA SER A 100 -10.28 6.21 9.71
C SER A 100 -10.68 7.00 10.97
N THR A 101 -9.69 7.34 11.82
CA THR A 101 -9.95 7.87 13.17
C THR A 101 -9.24 9.18 13.49
N ARG A 102 -8.41 9.73 12.57
CA ARG A 102 -7.63 10.96 12.77
C ARG A 102 -7.76 11.90 11.59
N THR A 103 -7.47 13.19 11.83
CA THR A 103 -7.23 14.15 10.75
C THR A 103 -6.17 13.59 9.81
N PRO A 104 -6.38 13.58 8.49
CA PRO A 104 -5.40 13.07 7.54
C PRO A 104 -4.02 13.67 7.78
N ALA A 105 -2.98 12.85 7.77
CA ALA A 105 -1.60 13.29 7.92
C ALA A 105 -0.85 13.10 6.60
N GLY A 106 -0.19 14.14 6.13
CA GLY A 106 0.66 14.09 4.95
C GLY A 106 2.02 13.50 5.28
N VAL A 107 2.31 12.28 4.83
CA VAL A 107 3.64 11.68 4.95
C VAL A 107 4.58 12.35 3.95
N GLU A 108 5.70 12.85 4.44
CA GLU A 108 6.75 13.50 3.65
C GLU A 108 7.59 12.45 2.93
N ILE A 109 7.36 12.26 1.63
CA ILE A 109 8.12 11.33 0.81
C ILE A 109 9.18 12.06 0.01
N THR A 110 10.45 11.73 0.25
CA THR A 110 11.59 12.29 -0.49
C THR A 110 11.78 11.56 -1.82
N HIS A 111 12.56 12.17 -2.74
CA HIS A 111 12.96 11.50 -3.98
C HIS A 111 13.70 10.21 -3.70
N ARG A 112 14.62 10.20 -2.69
CA ARG A 112 15.31 8.98 -2.24
C ARG A 112 14.32 7.90 -1.84
N ALA A 113 13.39 8.20 -0.94
CA ALA A 113 12.44 7.20 -0.43
C ALA A 113 11.58 6.60 -1.54
N ALA A 114 11.06 7.44 -2.45
CA ALA A 114 10.26 7.01 -3.59
C ALA A 114 11.05 6.08 -4.53
N CYS A 115 12.24 6.51 -4.96
CA CYS A 115 13.09 5.73 -5.86
C CYS A 115 13.56 4.42 -5.21
N THR A 116 13.98 4.47 -3.93
CA THR A 116 14.41 3.28 -3.17
C THR A 116 13.29 2.24 -3.13
N ASN A 117 12.06 2.65 -2.75
CA ASN A 117 10.98 1.69 -2.62
C ASN A 117 10.56 1.07 -3.96
N VAL A 118 10.52 1.85 -5.04
CA VAL A 118 10.26 1.29 -6.39
C VAL A 118 11.35 0.30 -6.80
N LEU A 119 12.64 0.61 -6.58
CA LEU A 119 13.74 -0.32 -6.87
C LEU A 119 13.66 -1.59 -6.02
N GLN A 120 13.33 -1.46 -4.73
CA GLN A 120 13.10 -2.60 -3.84
C GLN A 120 11.99 -3.51 -4.39
N MET A 121 10.88 -2.94 -4.86
CA MET A 121 9.77 -3.71 -5.45
C MET A 121 10.16 -4.36 -6.77
N ILE A 122 10.93 -3.67 -7.63
CA ILE A 122 11.46 -4.24 -8.88
C ILE A 122 12.32 -5.46 -8.58
N LEU A 123 13.24 -5.37 -7.62
CA LEU A 123 14.12 -6.45 -7.23
C LEU A 123 13.35 -7.61 -6.58
N ALA A 124 12.46 -7.32 -5.63
CA ALA A 124 11.65 -8.33 -4.96
C ALA A 124 10.70 -9.07 -5.90
N GLY A 125 10.15 -8.37 -6.90
CA GLY A 125 9.28 -8.94 -7.94
C GLY A 125 10.02 -9.62 -9.08
N GLY A 126 11.36 -9.52 -9.13
CA GLY A 126 12.16 -10.00 -10.26
C GLY A 126 11.71 -9.35 -11.58
N LEU A 127 11.36 -8.05 -11.53
CA LEU A 127 10.84 -7.33 -12.69
C LEU A 127 11.98 -6.85 -13.59
N ASP A 128 11.69 -6.73 -14.87
CA ASP A 128 12.65 -6.28 -15.90
C ASP A 128 12.10 -5.08 -16.69
N THR A 129 12.85 -4.64 -17.70
CA THR A 129 12.49 -3.50 -18.55
C THR A 129 11.25 -3.74 -19.43
N ASN A 130 10.82 -5.00 -19.57
CA ASN A 130 9.65 -5.37 -20.37
C ASN A 130 8.39 -5.55 -19.54
N ILE A 131 8.40 -5.09 -18.29
CA ILE A 131 7.24 -5.25 -17.42
C ILE A 131 6.02 -4.51 -17.98
N ARG A 132 4.90 -5.19 -17.96
CA ARG A 132 3.59 -4.68 -18.35
C ARG A 132 2.73 -4.55 -17.10
N SER A 133 2.24 -3.36 -16.81
CA SER A 133 1.42 -3.14 -15.62
C SER A 133 0.00 -2.75 -15.98
N VAL A 134 -0.95 -3.17 -15.14
CA VAL A 134 -2.35 -2.80 -15.24
C VAL A 134 -2.83 -2.31 -13.88
N SER A 135 -3.28 -1.06 -13.79
CA SER A 135 -3.79 -0.52 -12.53
C SER A 135 -5.15 0.15 -12.71
N TRP A 136 -6.05 -0.15 -11.79
CA TRP A 136 -7.33 0.55 -11.61
C TRP A 136 -7.37 1.30 -10.27
N LEU A 137 -6.28 1.24 -9.51
CA LEU A 137 -6.21 1.84 -8.19
C LEU A 137 -6.26 3.37 -8.26
N PRO A 138 -6.86 4.02 -7.26
CA PRO A 138 -6.86 5.48 -7.16
C PRO A 138 -5.43 6.02 -7.06
N LEU A 139 -5.06 6.97 -7.93
CA LEU A 139 -3.70 7.55 -7.95
C LEU A 139 -3.40 8.49 -6.77
N TYR A 140 -4.38 8.78 -5.92
CA TYR A 140 -4.19 9.50 -4.66
C TYR A 140 -3.91 8.56 -3.47
N HIS A 141 -4.00 7.25 -3.68
CA HIS A 141 -3.63 6.22 -2.72
C HIS A 141 -2.19 5.75 -3.01
N ASP A 142 -1.40 5.45 -1.98
CA ASP A 142 0.00 5.04 -2.08
C ASP A 142 0.20 3.87 -3.06
N MET A 143 -0.58 2.79 -2.93
CA MET A 143 -0.51 1.62 -3.82
C MET A 143 -0.86 1.97 -5.28
N GLY A 144 -1.76 2.91 -5.52
CA GLY A 144 -2.08 3.37 -6.88
C GLY A 144 -1.02 4.30 -7.44
N LEU A 145 -0.49 5.20 -6.61
CA LEU A 145 0.52 6.17 -7.01
C LEU A 145 1.84 5.49 -7.39
N ILE A 146 2.31 4.54 -6.58
CA ILE A 146 3.57 3.84 -6.84
C ILE A 146 3.58 3.17 -8.22
N MET A 147 2.41 2.70 -8.70
CA MET A 147 2.33 2.02 -10.00
C MET A 147 2.72 2.92 -11.17
N ILE A 148 2.54 4.24 -11.08
CA ILE A 148 2.97 5.17 -12.14
C ILE A 148 4.45 5.54 -12.06
N LEU A 149 5.14 5.18 -10.96
CA LEU A 149 6.57 5.42 -10.79
C LEU A 149 7.43 4.30 -11.43
N PHE A 150 6.86 3.12 -11.67
CA PHE A 150 7.60 2.01 -12.30
C PHE A 150 8.09 2.34 -13.72
N PRO A 151 7.24 2.82 -14.67
CA PRO A 151 7.68 3.04 -16.04
C PRO A 151 8.88 3.98 -16.18
N PRO A 152 8.96 5.12 -15.47
CA PRO A 152 10.13 5.97 -15.53
C PRO A 152 11.44 5.32 -15.06
N LEU A 153 11.35 4.41 -14.08
CA LEU A 153 12.53 3.78 -13.48
C LEU A 153 12.97 2.49 -14.18
N CYS A 154 12.03 1.69 -14.72
CA CYS A 154 12.35 0.42 -15.37
C CYS A 154 12.08 0.38 -16.88
N GLY A 155 11.61 1.48 -17.48
CA GLY A 155 11.25 1.52 -18.90
C GLY A 155 10.03 0.65 -19.27
N GLY A 156 9.22 0.27 -18.28
CA GLY A 156 8.02 -0.55 -18.47
C GLY A 156 6.84 0.22 -19.07
N HIS A 157 5.72 -0.49 -19.18
CA HIS A 157 4.45 0.05 -19.66
C HIS A 157 3.37 -0.11 -18.62
N ILE A 158 2.47 0.87 -18.50
CA ILE A 158 1.30 0.78 -17.62
C ILE A 158 0.02 1.15 -18.36
N THR A 159 -1.00 0.30 -18.23
CA THR A 159 -2.38 0.60 -18.61
C THR A 159 -3.16 1.03 -17.37
N LEU A 160 -3.74 2.22 -17.42
CA LEU A 160 -4.55 2.79 -16.34
C LEU A 160 -6.04 2.72 -16.68
N MET A 161 -6.86 2.38 -15.69
CA MET A 161 -8.31 2.47 -15.76
C MET A 161 -8.87 3.10 -14.49
N SER A 162 -10.11 3.61 -14.54
CA SER A 162 -10.72 4.18 -13.32
C SER A 162 -11.16 3.10 -12.34
N PRO A 163 -11.17 3.37 -11.02
CA PRO A 163 -11.72 2.45 -10.01
C PRO A 163 -13.15 2.01 -10.32
N LEU A 164 -14.00 2.93 -10.79
CA LEU A 164 -15.37 2.62 -11.18
C LEU A 164 -15.46 1.65 -12.38
N ALA A 165 -14.49 1.67 -13.29
CA ALA A 165 -14.44 0.73 -14.40
C ALA A 165 -14.23 -0.70 -13.92
N PHE A 166 -13.40 -0.90 -12.88
CA PHE A 166 -13.20 -2.19 -12.23
C PHE A 166 -14.44 -2.60 -11.43
N VAL A 167 -14.90 -1.78 -10.48
CA VAL A 167 -16.01 -2.13 -9.59
C VAL A 167 -17.29 -2.50 -10.37
N ARG A 168 -17.62 -1.75 -11.41
CA ARG A 168 -18.79 -2.03 -12.26
C ARG A 168 -18.62 -3.31 -13.09
N ARG A 169 -17.41 -3.58 -13.58
CA ARG A 169 -17.11 -4.73 -14.45
C ARG A 169 -15.70 -5.27 -14.19
N PRO A 170 -15.49 -6.10 -13.15
CA PRO A 170 -14.17 -6.64 -12.79
C PRO A 170 -13.46 -7.36 -13.94
N ARG A 171 -14.25 -7.95 -14.86
CA ARG A 171 -13.78 -8.57 -16.09
C ARG A 171 -12.85 -7.67 -16.93
N ARG A 172 -13.04 -6.34 -16.87
CA ARG A 172 -12.17 -5.40 -17.61
C ARG A 172 -10.72 -5.46 -17.15
N TRP A 173 -10.52 -5.58 -15.85
CA TRP A 173 -9.19 -5.71 -15.29
C TRP A 173 -8.52 -7.00 -15.71
N VAL A 174 -9.21 -8.15 -15.55
CA VAL A 174 -8.65 -9.45 -15.91
C VAL A 174 -8.41 -9.56 -17.43
N LYS A 175 -9.32 -9.02 -18.25
CA LYS A 175 -9.13 -8.95 -19.71
C LYS A 175 -7.88 -8.13 -20.06
N GLN A 176 -7.64 -7.02 -19.37
CA GLN A 176 -6.46 -6.19 -19.63
C GLN A 176 -5.18 -6.88 -19.18
N LEU A 177 -5.20 -7.61 -18.04
CA LEU A 177 -4.07 -8.47 -17.65
C LEU A 177 -3.73 -9.49 -18.74
N ALA A 178 -4.74 -10.17 -19.29
CA ALA A 178 -4.55 -11.11 -20.41
C ALA A 178 -4.06 -10.41 -21.69
N THR A 179 -4.56 -9.21 -21.99
CA THR A 179 -4.08 -8.43 -23.14
C THR A 179 -2.61 -8.08 -23.01
N GLU A 180 -2.19 -7.60 -21.84
CA GLU A 180 -0.80 -7.23 -21.59
C GLU A 180 0.12 -8.47 -21.52
N SER A 181 -0.40 -9.64 -21.10
CA SER A 181 0.33 -10.91 -21.12
C SER A 181 0.88 -11.29 -22.50
N ALA A 182 0.23 -10.85 -23.57
CA ALA A 182 0.70 -11.08 -24.93
C ALA A 182 1.96 -10.28 -25.30
N PHE A 183 2.27 -9.23 -24.55
CA PHE A 183 3.39 -8.31 -24.83
C PHE A 183 4.55 -8.47 -23.86
N GLY A 184 4.38 -9.14 -22.72
CA GLY A 184 5.43 -9.32 -21.74
C GLY A 184 4.91 -9.82 -20.39
N ARG A 185 5.80 -9.81 -19.39
CA ARG A 185 5.46 -10.18 -18.02
C ARG A 185 4.55 -9.13 -17.40
N VAL A 186 3.46 -9.57 -16.78
CA VAL A 186 2.45 -8.68 -16.19
C VAL A 186 2.62 -8.59 -14.68
N PHE A 187 2.62 -7.36 -14.18
CA PHE A 187 2.66 -7.04 -12.76
C PHE A 187 1.56 -6.04 -12.42
N ALA A 188 0.81 -6.30 -11.34
CA ALA A 188 -0.23 -5.40 -10.86
C ALA A 188 -0.36 -5.48 -9.33
N ALA A 189 -1.18 -4.62 -8.76
CA ALA A 189 -1.52 -4.61 -7.35
C ALA A 189 -3.03 -4.43 -7.16
N ALA A 190 -3.59 -5.06 -6.15
CA ALA A 190 -4.99 -4.90 -5.79
C ALA A 190 -5.23 -5.24 -4.31
N PRO A 191 -6.25 -4.66 -3.66
CA PRO A 191 -6.70 -5.09 -2.34
C PRO A 191 -7.42 -6.45 -2.41
N ASN A 192 -7.51 -7.11 -1.25
CA ASN A 192 -8.01 -8.48 -1.15
C ASN A 192 -9.43 -8.67 -1.73
N PHE A 193 -10.34 -7.72 -1.48
CA PHE A 193 -11.70 -7.79 -2.02
C PHE A 193 -11.75 -7.88 -3.55
N ALA A 194 -10.76 -7.31 -4.23
CA ALA A 194 -10.72 -7.30 -5.69
C ALA A 194 -10.51 -8.70 -6.27
N PHE A 195 -9.76 -9.54 -5.59
CA PHE A 195 -9.55 -10.94 -5.99
C PHE A 195 -10.85 -11.73 -5.87
N GLU A 196 -11.59 -11.57 -4.78
CA GLU A 196 -12.91 -12.21 -4.63
C GLU A 196 -13.91 -11.73 -5.68
N LEU A 197 -14.01 -10.42 -5.88
CA LEU A 197 -14.93 -9.82 -6.84
C LEU A 197 -14.59 -10.25 -8.27
N ALA A 198 -13.30 -10.34 -8.61
CA ALA A 198 -12.86 -10.81 -9.92
C ALA A 198 -13.09 -12.32 -10.12
N ALA A 199 -12.88 -13.14 -9.08
CA ALA A 199 -13.18 -14.57 -9.13
C ALA A 199 -14.67 -14.83 -9.44
N GLN A 200 -15.56 -14.04 -8.84
CA GLN A 200 -17.02 -14.16 -9.03
C GLN A 200 -17.50 -13.62 -10.38
N ARG A 201 -16.96 -12.47 -10.84
CA ARG A 201 -17.55 -11.67 -11.95
C ARG A 201 -16.57 -11.34 -13.07
N GLY A 202 -15.29 -11.82 -12.96
CA GLY A 202 -14.18 -11.49 -13.84
C GLY A 202 -13.93 -12.47 -14.99
N ARG A 203 -14.58 -13.63 -15.02
CA ARG A 203 -14.31 -14.67 -16.03
C ARG A 203 -14.65 -14.21 -17.46
N PRO A 204 -13.95 -14.73 -18.47
CA PRO A 204 -14.28 -14.43 -19.88
C PRO A 204 -15.70 -14.84 -20.24
N PRO A 205 -16.33 -14.17 -21.22
CA PRO A 205 -17.58 -14.63 -21.81
C PRO A 205 -17.42 -15.99 -22.49
N ALA A 206 -18.51 -16.70 -22.67
CA ALA A 206 -18.50 -17.95 -23.44
C ALA A 206 -17.94 -17.71 -24.86
N GLY A 207 -16.98 -18.54 -25.27
CA GLY A 207 -16.29 -18.46 -26.56
C GLY A 207 -15.11 -17.51 -26.63
N GLU A 208 -14.81 -16.73 -25.59
CA GLU A 208 -13.54 -15.99 -25.47
C GLU A 208 -12.50 -16.86 -24.74
N THR A 209 -11.28 -16.87 -25.25
CA THR A 209 -10.10 -17.46 -24.58
C THR A 209 -9.15 -16.35 -24.18
N TRP A 210 -8.67 -16.40 -22.92
CA TRP A 210 -7.65 -15.49 -22.42
C TRP A 210 -6.40 -16.27 -22.05
N ASP A 211 -5.25 -15.61 -22.10
CA ASP A 211 -3.98 -16.18 -21.64
C ASP A 211 -3.43 -15.29 -20.51
N LEU A 212 -3.33 -15.86 -19.33
CA LEU A 212 -2.79 -15.22 -18.12
C LEU A 212 -1.44 -15.83 -17.71
N SER A 213 -0.82 -16.65 -18.56
CA SER A 213 0.41 -17.39 -18.22
C SER A 213 1.62 -16.50 -17.93
N ASN A 214 1.64 -15.27 -18.49
CA ASN A 214 2.67 -14.27 -18.24
C ASN A 214 2.39 -13.34 -17.05
N VAL A 215 1.33 -13.59 -16.26
CA VAL A 215 1.12 -12.82 -15.03
C VAL A 215 2.18 -13.23 -14.01
N ALA A 216 3.17 -12.37 -13.82
CA ALA A 216 4.33 -12.62 -12.96
C ALA A 216 4.05 -12.30 -11.48
N GLY A 217 3.23 -11.28 -11.21
CA GLY A 217 2.90 -10.90 -9.85
C GLY A 217 1.66 -10.02 -9.74
N LEU A 218 0.78 -10.39 -8.83
CA LEU A 218 -0.35 -9.57 -8.38
C LEU A 218 -0.19 -9.36 -6.87
N LEU A 219 0.30 -8.19 -6.47
CA LEU A 219 0.39 -7.83 -5.05
C LEU A 219 -1.00 -7.78 -4.45
N ASN A 220 -1.18 -8.47 -3.33
CA ASN A 220 -2.41 -8.46 -2.54
C ASN A 220 -2.10 -7.85 -1.16
N GLY A 221 -2.65 -6.67 -0.88
CA GLY A 221 -2.37 -5.94 0.36
C GLY A 221 -3.32 -4.77 0.59
N SER A 222 -2.92 -3.82 1.42
CA SER A 222 -3.69 -2.66 1.89
C SER A 222 -4.88 -2.96 2.79
N GLU A 223 -5.22 -4.21 2.99
CA GLU A 223 -6.24 -4.73 3.90
C GLU A 223 -5.88 -6.17 4.31
N PRO A 224 -6.53 -6.77 5.30
CA PRO A 224 -6.27 -8.14 5.69
C PRO A 224 -6.44 -9.11 4.51
N VAL A 225 -5.41 -9.92 4.26
CA VAL A 225 -5.39 -10.89 3.16
C VAL A 225 -5.96 -12.20 3.64
N THR A 226 -6.89 -12.77 2.87
CA THR A 226 -7.50 -14.07 3.17
C THR A 226 -7.07 -15.13 2.17
N ILE A 227 -6.78 -16.33 2.67
CA ILE A 227 -6.42 -17.47 1.82
C ILE A 227 -7.56 -17.84 0.86
N SER A 228 -8.80 -17.72 1.33
CA SER A 228 -10.02 -17.98 0.54
C SER A 228 -10.12 -17.10 -0.73
N ALA A 229 -9.79 -15.80 -0.62
CA ALA A 229 -9.79 -14.89 -1.78
C ALA A 229 -8.75 -15.32 -2.82
N ILE A 230 -7.56 -15.71 -2.35
CA ILE A 230 -6.45 -16.18 -3.18
C ILE A 230 -6.83 -17.47 -3.91
N GLU A 231 -7.36 -18.46 -3.19
CA GLU A 231 -7.78 -19.75 -3.74
C GLU A 231 -8.89 -19.58 -4.78
N LYS A 232 -9.97 -18.86 -4.45
CA LYS A 232 -11.07 -18.58 -5.37
C LYS A 232 -10.59 -17.92 -6.68
N PHE A 233 -9.68 -16.94 -6.59
CA PHE A 233 -9.14 -16.29 -7.78
C PHE A 233 -8.27 -17.25 -8.59
N THR A 234 -7.37 -17.97 -7.93
CA THR A 234 -6.47 -18.94 -8.58
C THR A 234 -7.27 -20.03 -9.30
N GLU A 235 -8.27 -20.62 -8.65
CA GLU A 235 -9.16 -21.62 -9.26
C GLU A 235 -9.97 -21.06 -10.45
N ALA A 236 -10.49 -19.84 -10.28
CA ALA A 236 -11.29 -19.19 -11.33
C ALA A 236 -10.52 -18.98 -12.64
N PHE A 237 -9.20 -18.72 -12.53
CA PHE A 237 -8.35 -18.35 -13.66
C PHE A 237 -7.28 -19.38 -14.02
N ALA A 238 -7.13 -20.48 -13.29
CA ALA A 238 -6.27 -21.61 -13.63
C ALA A 238 -6.55 -22.16 -15.06
N PRO A 239 -7.82 -22.29 -15.53
CA PRO A 239 -8.10 -22.74 -16.89
C PRO A 239 -7.57 -21.80 -17.99
N TYR A 240 -7.18 -20.58 -17.63
CA TYR A 240 -6.63 -19.56 -18.53
C TYR A 240 -5.11 -19.38 -18.33
N GLY A 241 -4.44 -20.36 -17.73
CA GLY A 241 -2.99 -20.36 -17.55
C GLY A 241 -2.49 -19.51 -16.36
N PHE A 242 -3.37 -18.99 -15.50
CA PHE A 242 -2.94 -18.16 -14.36
C PHE A 242 -2.04 -18.93 -13.41
N PRO A 243 -0.78 -18.46 -13.16
CA PRO A 243 0.15 -19.16 -12.30
C PRO A 243 -0.25 -19.13 -10.83
N ALA A 244 -0.25 -20.27 -10.15
CA ALA A 244 -0.57 -20.35 -8.72
C ALA A 244 0.41 -19.59 -7.81
N THR A 245 1.57 -19.21 -8.34
CA THR A 245 2.57 -18.38 -7.67
C THR A 245 2.39 -16.88 -7.92
N ALA A 246 1.44 -16.47 -8.76
CA ALA A 246 1.34 -15.06 -9.18
C ALA A 246 0.74 -14.15 -8.11
N ILE A 247 -0.16 -14.62 -7.24
CA ILE A 247 -0.68 -13.77 -6.16
C ILE A 247 0.37 -13.64 -5.07
N LYS A 248 0.69 -12.41 -4.67
CA LYS A 248 1.73 -12.05 -3.72
C LYS A 248 1.13 -11.33 -2.52
N PRO A 249 0.74 -12.07 -1.45
CA PRO A 249 0.42 -11.43 -0.19
C PRO A 249 1.56 -10.54 0.25
N SER A 250 1.24 -9.29 0.61
CA SER A 250 2.24 -8.26 0.88
C SER A 250 1.79 -7.35 2.01
N TYR A 251 2.75 -6.85 2.76
CA TYR A 251 2.56 -5.82 3.78
C TYR A 251 3.23 -4.52 3.36
N GLY A 252 2.57 -3.41 3.66
CA GLY A 252 3.11 -2.08 3.38
C GLY A 252 2.23 -0.96 3.94
N MET A 253 2.78 0.25 3.92
CA MET A 253 2.13 1.44 4.45
C MET A 253 2.72 2.71 3.84
N ALA A 254 1.97 3.80 3.88
CA ALA A 254 2.38 5.09 3.31
C ALA A 254 3.65 5.66 3.97
N GLU A 255 3.82 5.45 5.28
CA GLU A 255 4.99 5.90 6.04
C GLU A 255 6.30 5.22 5.61
N ALA A 256 6.20 4.05 4.98
CA ALA A 256 7.32 3.35 4.34
C ALA A 256 7.32 3.50 2.80
N THR A 257 6.75 4.58 2.29
CA THR A 257 6.44 4.85 0.88
C THR A 257 5.35 3.92 0.36
N LEU A 258 5.53 2.60 0.43
CA LEU A 258 4.52 1.57 0.22
C LEU A 258 4.99 0.21 0.75
N SER A 259 5.90 -0.46 0.04
CA SER A 259 6.15 -1.90 0.19
C SER A 259 7.18 -2.19 1.27
N VAL A 260 6.85 -3.13 2.14
CA VAL A 260 7.69 -3.54 3.27
C VAL A 260 8.06 -5.02 3.18
N ALA A 261 7.08 -5.91 3.01
CA ALA A 261 7.30 -7.35 2.95
C ALA A 261 6.43 -8.00 1.88
N THR A 262 6.95 -9.06 1.27
CA THR A 262 6.23 -9.87 0.28
C THR A 262 6.82 -11.28 0.22
N ILE A 263 6.06 -12.24 -0.32
CA ILE A 263 6.56 -13.59 -0.57
C ILE A 263 7.48 -13.63 -1.80
N ALA A 264 8.39 -14.60 -1.84
CA ALA A 264 9.32 -14.79 -2.97
C ALA A 264 8.57 -15.00 -4.30
N THR A 265 9.26 -14.70 -5.42
CA THR A 265 8.65 -14.72 -6.77
C THR A 265 8.15 -16.11 -7.19
N ASP A 266 8.80 -17.16 -6.73
CA ASP A 266 8.46 -18.56 -6.99
C ASP A 266 7.62 -19.21 -5.89
N ALA A 267 7.40 -18.52 -4.76
CA ALA A 267 6.62 -19.03 -3.65
C ALA A 267 5.11 -18.97 -3.95
N ARG A 268 4.39 -19.97 -3.47
CA ARG A 268 2.93 -19.93 -3.39
C ARG A 268 2.50 -19.24 -2.10
N PRO A 269 1.37 -18.54 -2.09
CA PRO A 269 0.76 -18.06 -0.86
C PRO A 269 0.59 -19.20 0.15
N SER A 270 0.89 -18.92 1.41
CA SER A 270 0.79 -19.89 2.50
C SER A 270 0.01 -19.30 3.67
N VAL A 271 -0.63 -20.19 4.43
CA VAL A 271 -1.41 -19.86 5.61
C VAL A 271 -0.95 -20.72 6.77
N ILE A 272 -0.90 -20.12 7.95
CA ILE A 272 -0.78 -20.85 9.23
C ILE A 272 -2.05 -20.64 10.04
N TYR A 273 -2.30 -21.54 10.96
CA TYR A 273 -3.40 -21.41 11.90
C TYR A 273 -2.81 -21.22 13.29
N LEU A 274 -3.22 -20.13 13.95
CA LEU A 274 -2.77 -19.78 15.28
C LEU A 274 -3.88 -20.00 16.30
N ASP A 275 -3.49 -20.39 17.52
CA ASP A 275 -4.41 -20.54 18.64
C ASP A 275 -4.93 -19.18 19.10
N ARG A 276 -6.25 -18.98 19.11
CA ARG A 276 -6.89 -17.70 19.46
C ARG A 276 -6.64 -17.28 20.91
N ASP A 277 -6.61 -18.22 21.85
CA ASP A 277 -6.39 -17.91 23.25
C ASP A 277 -4.94 -17.47 23.49
N GLN A 278 -3.99 -18.09 22.77
CA GLN A 278 -2.58 -17.67 22.81
C GLN A 278 -2.37 -16.32 22.12
N LEU A 279 -3.08 -16.04 21.02
CA LEU A 279 -3.06 -14.71 20.39
C LEU A 279 -3.53 -13.61 21.37
N ALA A 280 -4.54 -13.89 22.17
CA ALA A 280 -5.02 -12.96 23.21
C ALA A 280 -3.99 -12.69 24.31
N GLU A 281 -2.97 -13.54 24.44
CA GLU A 281 -1.83 -13.42 25.36
C GLU A 281 -0.53 -12.96 24.66
N ASP A 282 -0.63 -12.33 23.49
CA ASP A 282 0.49 -11.85 22.64
C ASP A 282 1.46 -12.97 22.20
N ARG A 283 0.97 -14.21 22.05
CA ARG A 283 1.78 -15.35 21.59
C ARG A 283 1.20 -15.99 20.33
N ALA A 284 2.04 -16.24 19.35
CA ALA A 284 1.68 -16.90 18.11
C ALA A 284 2.04 -18.41 18.20
N VAL A 285 1.07 -19.21 18.59
CA VAL A 285 1.23 -20.68 18.72
C VAL A 285 0.52 -21.38 17.56
N PRO A 286 1.28 -22.02 16.65
CA PRO A 286 0.69 -22.76 15.54
C PRO A 286 -0.13 -23.96 16.02
N VAL A 287 -1.31 -24.16 15.40
CA VAL A 287 -2.22 -25.27 15.67
C VAL A 287 -2.68 -25.91 14.36
N SER A 288 -3.30 -27.09 14.46
CA SER A 288 -3.94 -27.73 13.29
C SER A 288 -5.09 -26.86 12.76
N PRO A 289 -5.34 -26.82 11.43
CA PRO A 289 -6.50 -26.16 10.84
C PRO A 289 -7.84 -26.58 11.46
N ASP A 290 -7.94 -27.81 11.93
CA ASP A 290 -9.15 -28.41 12.52
C ASP A 290 -9.27 -28.12 14.03
N ALA A 291 -8.32 -27.42 14.63
CA ALA A 291 -8.40 -27.07 16.06
C ALA A 291 -9.55 -26.09 16.33
N PRO A 292 -10.30 -26.24 17.43
CA PRO A 292 -11.52 -25.44 17.70
C PRO A 292 -11.27 -23.92 17.76
N MET A 293 -10.05 -23.52 18.12
CA MET A 293 -9.65 -22.12 18.28
C MET A 293 -8.69 -21.64 17.19
N ALA A 294 -8.59 -22.36 16.08
CA ALA A 294 -7.70 -22.05 14.99
C ALA A 294 -8.13 -20.80 14.22
N VAL A 295 -7.24 -19.83 14.10
CA VAL A 295 -7.42 -18.59 13.31
C VAL A 295 -6.40 -18.53 12.17
N PRO A 296 -6.84 -18.41 10.90
CA PRO A 296 -5.92 -18.38 9.76
C PRO A 296 -5.18 -17.06 9.66
N HIS A 297 -3.88 -17.13 9.41
CA HIS A 297 -3.03 -15.97 9.11
C HIS A 297 -2.22 -16.24 7.83
N VAL A 298 -2.37 -15.38 6.84
CA VAL A 298 -1.64 -15.50 5.57
C VAL A 298 -0.26 -14.87 5.74
N SER A 299 0.77 -15.59 5.27
CA SER A 299 2.15 -15.08 5.28
C SER A 299 2.30 -13.87 4.37
N CYS A 300 2.88 -12.78 4.88
CA CYS A 300 3.37 -11.65 4.09
C CYS A 300 4.82 -11.85 3.62
N GLY A 301 5.38 -13.05 3.80
CA GLY A 301 6.74 -13.37 3.38
C GLY A 301 7.82 -12.70 4.21
N GLN A 302 8.85 -12.23 3.53
CA GLN A 302 10.03 -11.62 4.14
C GLN A 302 10.09 -10.13 3.83
N VAL A 303 10.79 -9.39 4.69
CA VAL A 303 11.11 -7.99 4.42
C VAL A 303 11.91 -7.88 3.12
N ILE A 304 11.53 -6.94 2.25
CA ILE A 304 12.22 -6.73 0.99
C ILE A 304 13.62 -6.12 1.23
N SER A 305 14.53 -6.31 0.29
CA SER A 305 15.95 -5.93 0.42
C SER A 305 16.16 -4.45 0.77
N SER A 306 17.26 -4.15 1.46
CA SER A 306 17.68 -2.79 1.83
C SER A 306 16.72 -2.05 2.75
N GLN A 307 15.97 -2.81 3.56
CA GLN A 307 15.26 -2.31 4.72
C GLN A 307 15.24 -3.37 5.83
N TRP A 308 14.88 -2.96 7.03
CA TRP A 308 14.82 -3.83 8.21
C TRP A 308 13.44 -3.74 8.83
N LEU A 309 12.97 -4.87 9.31
CA LEU A 309 11.73 -4.99 10.06
C LEU A 309 12.02 -5.84 11.30
N THR A 310 11.64 -5.35 12.45
CA THR A 310 11.72 -6.10 13.70
C THR A 310 10.42 -6.01 14.49
N ILE A 311 10.16 -7.00 15.32
CA ILE A 311 9.01 -7.03 16.22
C ILE A 311 9.46 -6.53 17.58
N VAL A 312 8.73 -5.58 18.13
CA VAL A 312 9.15 -4.84 19.34
C VAL A 312 8.02 -4.80 20.36
N ASP A 313 8.32 -5.04 21.63
CA ASP A 313 7.37 -4.77 22.71
C ASP A 313 7.08 -3.25 22.76
N PRO A 314 5.86 -2.83 22.47
CA PRO A 314 5.52 -1.41 22.36
C PRO A 314 5.67 -0.61 23.68
N ARG A 315 5.73 -1.31 24.82
CA ARG A 315 5.88 -0.72 26.15
C ARG A 315 7.33 -0.53 26.56
N THR A 316 8.20 -1.48 26.22
CA THR A 316 9.60 -1.47 26.66
C THR A 316 10.56 -0.99 25.57
N GLY A 317 10.20 -1.12 24.27
CA GLY A 317 11.07 -0.83 23.15
C GLY A 317 12.14 -1.91 22.91
N ASN A 318 11.97 -3.10 23.47
CA ASN A 318 12.86 -4.24 23.30
C ASN A 318 12.42 -5.09 22.10
N GLU A 319 13.38 -5.55 21.31
CA GLU A 319 13.13 -6.53 20.27
C GLU A 319 12.63 -7.85 20.88
N LEU A 320 11.58 -8.41 20.27
CA LEU A 320 10.95 -9.66 20.70
C LEU A 320 11.44 -10.85 19.87
N PRO A 321 11.54 -12.03 20.49
CA PRO A 321 11.90 -13.25 19.78
C PRO A 321 10.76 -13.74 18.87
N GLU A 322 11.09 -14.67 17.97
CA GLU A 322 10.13 -15.36 17.13
C GLU A 322 9.02 -16.02 17.96
N GLY A 323 7.77 -15.90 17.50
CA GLY A 323 6.60 -16.43 18.21
C GLY A 323 5.95 -15.45 19.20
N GLU A 324 6.60 -14.35 19.55
CA GLU A 324 5.99 -13.29 20.38
C GLU A 324 5.44 -12.17 19.49
N ILE A 325 4.21 -11.73 19.78
CA ILE A 325 3.52 -10.67 19.06
C ILE A 325 3.91 -9.31 19.63
N GLY A 326 4.27 -8.38 18.76
CA GLY A 326 4.60 -7.02 19.13
C GLY A 326 4.35 -6.04 18.00
N GLU A 327 4.72 -4.80 18.22
CA GLU A 327 4.63 -3.74 17.21
C GLU A 327 5.70 -3.96 16.14
N ILE A 328 5.29 -3.87 14.89
CA ILE A 328 6.20 -3.88 13.74
C ILE A 328 6.95 -2.56 13.71
N TRP A 329 8.28 -2.61 13.76
CA TRP A 329 9.14 -1.44 13.57
C TRP A 329 9.98 -1.57 12.32
N LEU A 330 10.13 -0.44 11.59
CA LEU A 330 10.78 -0.39 10.29
C LEU A 330 11.97 0.57 10.29
N HIS A 331 13.01 0.21 9.52
CA HIS A 331 14.17 1.07 9.25
C HIS A 331 14.61 0.88 7.79
N GLY A 332 14.97 1.97 7.10
CA GLY A 332 15.44 1.92 5.71
C GLY A 332 15.30 3.27 5.00
N ASP A 333 15.92 3.37 3.81
CA ASP A 333 15.92 4.58 2.99
C ASP A 333 14.57 4.83 2.28
N ASN A 334 13.64 3.87 2.33
CA ASN A 334 12.28 4.00 1.83
C ASN A 334 11.31 4.61 2.85
N ILE A 335 11.78 4.85 4.09
CA ILE A 335 10.93 5.44 5.14
C ILE A 335 10.76 6.93 4.88
N GLY A 336 9.51 7.41 5.00
CA GLY A 336 9.19 8.83 4.92
C GLY A 336 9.93 9.65 5.97
N ARG A 337 10.16 10.93 5.68
CA ARG A 337 10.91 11.82 6.57
C ARG A 337 10.12 12.16 7.85
N GLY A 338 8.79 12.11 7.77
CA GLY A 338 7.90 12.44 8.88
C GLY A 338 6.50 12.83 8.39
N TYR A 339 5.75 13.50 9.25
CA TYR A 339 4.44 14.06 8.92
C TYR A 339 4.54 15.58 8.72
N TRP A 340 3.98 16.07 7.62
CA TRP A 340 4.00 17.49 7.24
C TRP A 340 3.48 18.40 8.37
N GLY A 341 4.34 19.33 8.81
CA GLY A 341 3.99 20.29 9.86
C GLY A 341 3.75 19.70 11.26
N ARG A 342 4.03 18.42 11.51
CA ARG A 342 3.68 17.72 12.78
C ARG A 342 4.94 17.20 13.49
N THR A 343 5.76 18.10 14.02
CA THR A 343 7.06 17.77 14.63
C THR A 343 6.96 16.73 15.75
N LYS A 344 5.97 16.87 16.65
CA LYS A 344 5.81 15.91 17.77
C LYS A 344 5.41 14.53 17.29
N GLU A 345 4.38 14.43 16.43
CA GLU A 345 3.94 13.15 15.88
C GLU A 345 5.05 12.48 15.06
N THR A 346 5.83 13.29 14.32
CA THR A 346 7.01 12.80 13.59
C THR A 346 8.03 12.19 14.53
N GLN A 347 8.39 12.88 15.62
CA GLN A 347 9.34 12.34 16.58
C GLN A 347 8.82 11.06 17.27
N ASP A 348 7.54 11.04 17.64
CA ASP A 348 6.92 9.91 18.32
C ASP A 348 6.81 8.67 17.40
N THR A 349 6.70 8.87 16.08
CA THR A 349 6.51 7.80 15.10
C THR A 349 7.80 7.39 14.41
N PHE A 350 8.63 8.33 13.95
CA PHE A 350 9.81 8.07 13.12
C PHE A 350 11.14 8.18 13.88
N GLY A 351 11.12 8.71 15.10
CA GLY A 351 12.31 9.03 15.88
C GLY A 351 12.74 7.97 16.91
N ASN A 352 12.23 6.76 16.84
CA ASN A 352 12.43 5.75 17.88
C ASN A 352 13.74 4.99 17.74
N THR A 353 14.26 4.47 18.87
CA THR A 353 15.46 3.62 18.92
C THR A 353 15.15 2.35 19.72
N LEU A 354 15.67 1.22 19.27
CA LEU A 354 15.58 -0.04 20.03
C LEU A 354 16.30 0.09 21.36
N LYS A 355 15.67 -0.33 22.44
CA LYS A 355 16.27 -0.35 23.79
C LYS A 355 17.19 -1.55 23.98
N SER A 356 16.78 -2.69 23.45
CA SER A 356 17.62 -3.89 23.38
C SER A 356 17.38 -4.63 22.08
N ARG A 357 18.40 -5.38 21.66
CA ARG A 357 18.34 -6.31 20.52
C ARG A 357 18.52 -7.71 21.02
N LEU A 358 17.98 -8.68 20.28
CA LEU A 358 18.24 -10.07 20.55
C LEU A 358 19.73 -10.38 20.32
N THR A 359 20.31 -11.21 21.20
CA THR A 359 21.71 -11.66 21.07
C THR A 359 21.92 -12.67 19.93
N GLN A 360 20.85 -13.35 19.54
CA GLN A 360 20.82 -14.31 18.42
C GLN A 360 19.56 -14.08 17.58
N ARG A 361 19.66 -14.24 16.28
CA ARG A 361 18.57 -14.09 15.31
C ARG A 361 17.86 -12.73 15.36
N SER A 362 18.59 -11.65 15.70
CA SER A 362 18.04 -10.32 15.66
C SER A 362 17.74 -9.89 14.23
N HIS A 363 16.51 -9.47 13.98
CA HIS A 363 16.10 -8.88 12.71
C HIS A 363 16.62 -7.44 12.52
N ALA A 364 17.19 -6.83 13.57
CA ALA A 364 17.89 -5.55 13.52
C ALA A 364 19.38 -5.68 13.17
N THR A 365 19.86 -6.89 12.88
CA THR A 365 21.27 -7.13 12.52
C THR A 365 21.68 -6.29 11.31
N GLY A 366 22.85 -5.64 11.40
CA GLY A 366 23.37 -4.77 10.33
C GLY A 366 22.95 -3.30 10.46
N THR A 367 22.01 -2.95 11.33
CA THR A 367 21.70 -1.54 11.60
C THR A 367 22.60 -0.95 12.72
N ALA A 368 22.84 0.37 12.65
CA ALA A 368 23.57 1.08 13.71
C ALA A 368 22.80 1.02 15.05
N ALA A 369 23.49 1.16 16.18
CA ALA A 369 22.85 1.13 17.50
C ALA A 369 21.84 2.27 17.68
N GLU A 370 22.19 3.43 17.14
CA GLU A 370 21.40 4.66 17.15
C GLU A 370 20.41 4.78 15.97
N ALA A 371 20.26 3.73 15.15
CA ALA A 371 19.34 3.73 14.03
C ALA A 371 17.94 4.15 14.46
N ARG A 372 17.33 5.03 13.68
CA ARG A 372 15.97 5.48 13.92
C ARG A 372 14.98 4.51 13.29
N TRP A 373 13.95 4.19 14.04
CA TRP A 373 12.91 3.25 13.63
C TRP A 373 11.57 3.93 13.56
N LEU A 374 10.83 3.61 12.51
CA LEU A 374 9.41 3.94 12.35
C LEU A 374 8.59 2.93 13.17
N ARG A 375 7.74 3.45 14.06
CA ARG A 375 6.69 2.69 14.73
C ARG A 375 5.46 2.65 13.84
N THR A 376 5.05 1.47 13.41
CA THR A 376 3.94 1.36 12.46
C THR A 376 2.56 1.45 13.12
N GLY A 377 2.47 1.09 14.39
CA GLY A 377 1.20 0.86 15.09
C GLY A 377 0.50 -0.44 14.66
N ASP A 378 1.08 -1.20 13.75
CA ASP A 378 0.61 -2.52 13.35
C ASP A 378 1.28 -3.60 14.22
N LEU A 379 0.54 -4.64 14.57
CA LEU A 379 1.02 -5.80 15.31
C LEU A 379 1.39 -6.92 14.36
N GLY A 380 2.45 -7.61 14.67
CA GLY A 380 2.89 -8.76 13.89
C GLY A 380 3.80 -9.69 14.66
N VAL A 381 4.18 -10.76 13.98
CA VAL A 381 5.05 -11.79 14.51
C VAL A 381 5.87 -12.41 13.39
N TYR A 382 7.11 -12.81 13.70
CA TYR A 382 7.88 -13.72 12.86
C TYR A 382 7.67 -15.18 13.29
N LEU A 383 7.43 -16.04 12.30
CA LEU A 383 7.43 -17.50 12.47
C LEU A 383 8.13 -18.12 11.25
N ASN A 384 9.19 -18.88 11.47
CA ASN A 384 10.05 -19.47 10.44
C ASN A 384 10.49 -18.44 9.38
N ASP A 385 11.03 -17.31 9.84
CA ASP A 385 11.48 -16.15 9.04
C ASP A 385 10.38 -15.52 8.15
N ASN A 386 9.11 -15.84 8.36
CA ASN A 386 7.99 -15.20 7.66
C ASN A 386 7.24 -14.23 8.58
N LEU A 387 6.87 -13.09 8.02
CA LEU A 387 6.05 -12.09 8.70
C LEU A 387 4.56 -12.44 8.60
N TYR A 388 3.89 -12.37 9.74
CA TYR A 388 2.43 -12.43 9.85
C TYR A 388 1.94 -11.18 10.55
N VAL A 389 1.06 -10.43 9.90
CA VAL A 389 0.41 -9.25 10.48
C VAL A 389 -0.83 -9.70 11.21
N THR A 390 -0.93 -9.41 12.50
CA THR A 390 -2.02 -9.89 13.36
C THR A 390 -3.10 -8.84 13.59
N GLY A 391 -2.78 -7.55 13.48
CA GLY A 391 -3.75 -6.48 13.69
C GLY A 391 -3.11 -5.10 13.83
N ARG A 392 -3.86 -4.19 14.46
CA ARG A 392 -3.37 -2.83 14.80
C ARG A 392 -3.55 -2.55 16.28
N ILE A 393 -2.57 -1.91 16.89
CA ILE A 393 -2.61 -1.55 18.31
C ILE A 393 -3.87 -0.75 18.67
N LYS A 394 -4.23 0.23 17.84
CA LYS A 394 -5.38 1.12 18.07
C LYS A 394 -6.74 0.45 17.85
N ASP A 395 -6.77 -0.64 17.11
CA ASP A 395 -8.00 -1.36 16.75
C ASP A 395 -8.25 -2.55 17.68
N LEU A 396 -7.27 -2.92 18.53
CA LEU A 396 -7.44 -3.96 19.54
C LEU A 396 -8.56 -3.62 20.52
N ILE A 397 -9.44 -4.58 20.72
CA ILE A 397 -10.49 -4.53 21.74
C ILE A 397 -9.96 -5.28 22.96
N ILE A 398 -9.81 -4.61 24.08
CA ILE A 398 -9.31 -5.21 25.32
C ILE A 398 -10.49 -5.42 26.28
N ILE A 399 -10.78 -6.68 26.60
CA ILE A 399 -11.83 -7.06 27.56
C ILE A 399 -11.19 -7.95 28.62
N ASP A 400 -11.32 -7.57 29.89
CA ASP A 400 -10.75 -8.29 31.02
C ASP A 400 -9.23 -8.60 30.87
N GLY A 401 -8.49 -7.68 30.25
CA GLY A 401 -7.06 -7.81 30.02
C GLY A 401 -6.65 -8.74 28.86
N ARG A 402 -7.61 -9.24 28.08
CA ARG A 402 -7.38 -10.07 26.89
C ARG A 402 -7.55 -9.26 25.62
N ASN A 403 -6.67 -9.48 24.67
CA ASN A 403 -6.72 -8.87 23.34
C ASN A 403 -7.73 -9.61 22.45
N HIS A 404 -8.64 -8.86 21.82
CA HIS A 404 -9.56 -9.36 20.80
C HIS A 404 -9.30 -8.61 19.50
N TYR A 405 -9.01 -9.34 18.45
CA TYR A 405 -8.72 -8.78 17.13
C TYR A 405 -10.05 -8.58 16.37
N PRO A 406 -10.34 -7.37 15.84
CA PRO A 406 -11.56 -7.08 15.11
C PRO A 406 -11.83 -8.06 13.97
N GLN A 407 -10.80 -8.49 13.26
CA GLN A 407 -10.90 -9.42 12.14
C GLN A 407 -11.50 -10.78 12.54
N ASP A 408 -11.24 -11.26 13.76
CA ASP A 408 -11.79 -12.51 14.26
C ASP A 408 -13.29 -12.38 14.57
N ILE A 409 -13.68 -11.20 15.06
CA ILE A 409 -15.08 -10.87 15.33
C ILE A 409 -15.85 -10.73 14.02
N GLU A 410 -15.29 -10.01 13.06
CA GLU A 410 -15.85 -9.82 11.71
C GLU A 410 -16.00 -11.15 10.97
N ALA A 411 -14.97 -12.01 11.01
CA ALA A 411 -15.02 -13.34 10.40
C ALA A 411 -16.13 -14.22 11.04
N THR A 412 -16.26 -14.16 12.37
CA THR A 412 -17.31 -14.89 13.10
C THR A 412 -18.70 -14.36 12.73
N ALA A 413 -18.87 -13.03 12.65
CA ALA A 413 -20.13 -12.40 12.26
C ALA A 413 -20.53 -12.76 10.82
N SER A 414 -19.57 -12.71 9.89
CA SER A 414 -19.81 -13.08 8.47
C SER A 414 -20.17 -14.55 8.28
N GLN A 415 -19.69 -15.46 9.14
CA GLN A 415 -20.05 -16.87 9.11
C GLN A 415 -21.43 -17.13 9.73
N ALA A 416 -21.90 -16.27 10.62
CA ALA A 416 -23.17 -16.43 11.32
C ALA A 416 -24.39 -16.15 10.43
N SER A 417 -24.25 -15.34 9.38
CA SER A 417 -25.34 -14.99 8.47
C SER A 417 -24.84 -14.64 7.07
N PRO A 418 -25.45 -15.19 6.00
CA PRO A 418 -25.15 -14.77 4.62
C PRO A 418 -25.61 -13.35 4.27
N ALA A 419 -26.24 -12.65 5.21
CA ALA A 419 -26.72 -11.28 5.06
C ALA A 419 -25.74 -10.22 5.64
N VAL A 420 -24.64 -10.68 6.24
CA VAL A 420 -23.58 -9.81 6.80
C VAL A 420 -22.42 -9.65 5.84
#